data_249e635833176a59bc5b30fe55e7a487
#
_entry.id   249e635833176a59bc5b30fe55e7a487
#
_cell.length_a   1.000
_cell.length_b   1.000
_cell.length_c   1.000
_cell.angle_alpha   90.00
_cell.angle_beta   90.00
_cell.angle_gamma   90.00
#
_symmetry.space_group_name_H-M   'P 1'
#
loop_
_entity.id
_entity.type
_entity.pdbx_description
1 polymer ?
#
loop_
_entity_poly.entity_id
_entity_poly.type
_entity_poly.pdbx_seq_one_letter_code
_entity_poly.pdbx_strand_id
1 'polypeptide(L)'
;MSTIIDIADAVTTELASGSFSQGFTPQRSVLPDYELADLQDLRVTVVPRGVEITGSSRTMSQHDVQIDVGVQKKLGTDLNTEVAGLVGLVEEVAEFLKRRPLAAVPQACWVKIANEPVYAPDHLADKRLFTSVLTLTYRLLT
;
A
#
# COMPACT_ATOMS: atom_id res chain seq x y z
N MET A 1 14.51 16.96 -2.81
CA MET A 1 13.86 15.71 -3.19
C MET A 1 13.78 14.79 -1.98
N SER A 2 12.70 14.05 -1.88
CA SER A 2 12.47 13.17 -0.74
C SER A 2 12.54 11.70 -1.19
N THR A 3 13.44 10.94 -0.59
CA THR A 3 13.59 9.52 -0.91
C THR A 3 12.31 8.72 -0.64
N ILE A 4 11.64 8.98 0.48
CA ILE A 4 10.40 8.25 0.81
C ILE A 4 9.27 8.60 -0.17
N ILE A 5 9.18 9.85 -0.59
CA ILE A 5 8.19 10.27 -1.60
C ILE A 5 8.52 9.61 -2.95
N ASP A 6 9.79 9.57 -3.33
CA ASP A 6 10.21 8.92 -4.58
C ASP A 6 9.86 7.44 -4.58
N ILE A 7 10.06 6.75 -3.45
CA ILE A 7 9.70 5.34 -3.31
C ILE A 7 8.18 5.16 -3.36
N ALA A 8 7.42 6.02 -2.69
CA ALA A 8 5.96 5.97 -2.73
C ALA A 8 5.44 6.18 -4.16
N ASP A 9 6.01 7.14 -4.89
CA ASP A 9 5.65 7.38 -6.29
C ASP A 9 6.03 6.19 -7.16
N ALA A 10 7.18 5.56 -6.91
CA ALA A 10 7.61 4.38 -7.64
C ALA A 10 6.66 3.20 -7.40
N VAL A 11 6.22 2.98 -6.17
CA VAL A 11 5.23 1.94 -5.84
C VAL A 11 3.91 2.22 -6.59
N THR A 12 3.48 3.47 -6.60
CA THR A 12 2.26 3.88 -7.32
C THR A 12 2.38 3.55 -8.81
N THR A 13 3.53 3.85 -9.41
CA THR A 13 3.79 3.58 -10.83
C THR A 13 3.76 2.07 -11.11
N GLU A 14 4.39 1.27 -10.25
CA GLU A 14 4.38 -0.18 -10.41
C GLU A 14 2.96 -0.75 -10.32
N LEU A 15 2.16 -0.29 -9.36
CA LEU A 15 0.77 -0.72 -9.23
C LEU A 15 -0.07 -0.35 -10.44
N ALA A 16 0.17 0.82 -11.03
CA ALA A 16 -0.54 1.27 -12.23
C ALA A 16 -0.26 0.38 -13.44
N SER A 17 0.89 -0.28 -13.47
CA SER A 17 1.26 -1.18 -14.55
C SER A 17 0.70 -2.60 -14.39
N GLY A 18 0.17 -2.93 -13.22
CA GLY A 18 -0.34 -4.27 -12.91
C GLY A 18 -1.74 -4.50 -13.44
N SER A 19 -2.12 -5.78 -13.51
CA SER A 19 -3.45 -6.22 -13.92
C SER A 19 -4.05 -7.05 -12.78
N PHE A 20 -5.19 -6.62 -12.26
CA PHE A 20 -5.80 -7.22 -11.08
C PHE A 20 -7.26 -7.61 -11.35
N SER A 21 -7.84 -8.43 -10.46
CA SER A 21 -9.22 -8.90 -10.60
C SER A 21 -10.24 -7.77 -10.56
N GLN A 22 -9.90 -6.65 -9.89
CA GLN A 22 -10.73 -5.45 -9.86
C GLN A 22 -9.90 -4.27 -10.34
N GLY A 23 -10.50 -3.42 -11.16
CA GLY A 23 -9.83 -2.25 -11.71
C GLY A 23 -9.75 -1.12 -10.70
N PHE A 24 -8.61 -0.45 -10.63
CA PHE A 24 -8.42 0.73 -9.81
C PHE A 24 -7.30 1.60 -10.38
N THR A 25 -7.30 2.87 -9.98
CA THR A 25 -6.21 3.79 -10.31
C THR A 25 -5.49 4.13 -9.00
N PRO A 26 -4.24 3.66 -8.80
CA PRO A 26 -3.52 3.97 -7.57
C PRO A 26 -3.13 5.45 -7.53
N GLN A 27 -3.17 6.03 -6.33
CA GLN A 27 -2.80 7.43 -6.12
C GLN A 27 -1.88 7.55 -4.91
N ARG A 28 -0.80 8.30 -5.06
CA ARG A 28 0.03 8.65 -3.91
C ARG A 28 -0.63 9.81 -3.18
N SER A 29 -0.72 9.68 -1.86
CA SER A 29 -1.30 10.70 -0.99
C SER A 29 -0.47 10.83 0.28
N VAL A 30 -0.69 11.88 1.04
CA VAL A 30 -0.08 12.05 2.36
C VAL A 30 -0.98 11.53 3.48
N LEU A 31 -2.27 11.38 3.19
CA LEU A 31 -3.26 10.83 4.13
C LEU A 31 -4.19 9.88 3.39
N PRO A 32 -4.52 8.73 3.97
CA PRO A 32 -5.49 7.80 3.38
C PRO A 32 -6.92 8.22 3.72
N ASP A 33 -7.20 9.52 3.64
CA ASP A 33 -8.45 10.09 4.12
C ASP A 33 -9.35 10.49 2.97
N TYR A 34 -10.44 9.75 2.81
CA TYR A 34 -11.48 10.02 1.84
C TYR A 34 -12.82 10.17 2.53
N GLU A 35 -13.68 11.02 2.00
CA GLU A 35 -15.07 11.06 2.41
C GLU A 35 -15.80 9.82 1.91
N LEU A 36 -16.84 9.39 2.63
CA LEU A 36 -17.60 8.20 2.28
C LEU A 36 -18.16 8.25 0.85
N ALA A 37 -18.53 9.44 0.36
CA ALA A 37 -19.01 9.61 -1.01
C ALA A 37 -17.95 9.24 -2.05
N ASP A 38 -16.67 9.51 -1.75
CA ASP A 38 -15.56 9.20 -2.64
C ASP A 38 -15.20 7.72 -2.64
N LEU A 39 -15.64 6.97 -1.62
CA LEU A 39 -15.32 5.56 -1.43
C LEU A 39 -16.34 4.61 -2.07
N GLN A 40 -17.31 5.12 -2.80
CA GLN A 40 -18.24 4.29 -3.56
C GLN A 40 -17.50 3.46 -4.61
N ASP A 41 -16.43 4.01 -5.16
CA ASP A 41 -15.51 3.28 -6.04
C ASP A 41 -14.32 2.78 -5.24
N LEU A 42 -13.70 1.73 -5.75
CA LEU A 42 -12.49 1.18 -5.15
C LEU A 42 -11.36 2.22 -5.19
N ARG A 43 -10.76 2.49 -4.03
CA ARG A 43 -9.63 3.41 -3.89
C ARG A 43 -8.41 2.66 -3.38
N VAL A 44 -7.30 2.83 -4.07
CA VAL A 44 -6.01 2.32 -3.65
C VAL A 44 -5.08 3.51 -3.50
N THR A 45 -4.60 3.72 -2.27
CA THR A 45 -3.82 4.91 -1.91
C THR A 45 -2.46 4.48 -1.41
N VAL A 46 -1.41 5.11 -1.92
CA VAL A 46 -0.02 4.85 -1.49
C VAL A 46 0.43 6.01 -0.63
N VAL A 47 0.74 5.73 0.64
CA VAL A 47 1.04 6.75 1.63
C VAL A 47 2.41 6.49 2.27
N PRO A 48 3.33 7.47 2.26
CA PRO A 48 4.58 7.34 3.01
C PRO A 48 4.29 7.21 4.51
N ARG A 49 4.91 6.24 5.15
CA ARG A 49 4.67 5.96 6.57
C ARG A 49 5.81 6.40 7.47
N GLY A 50 7.03 5.98 7.17
CA GLY A 50 8.15 6.30 8.01
C GLY A 50 9.48 5.80 7.46
N VAL A 51 10.55 6.31 8.06
CA VAL A 51 11.91 5.92 7.72
C VAL A 51 12.66 5.65 9.02
N GLU A 52 13.35 4.51 9.07
CA GLU A 52 14.29 4.20 10.14
C GLU A 52 15.70 4.17 9.55
N ILE A 53 16.61 4.93 10.14
CA ILE A 53 17.97 5.01 9.66
C ILE A 53 18.90 4.41 10.71
N THR A 54 19.68 3.41 10.32
CA THR A 54 20.64 2.74 11.20
C THR A 54 22.01 2.70 10.54
N GLY A 55 23.07 2.67 11.34
CA GLY A 55 24.42 2.49 10.82
C GLY A 55 24.65 1.06 10.38
N SER A 56 25.15 0.86 9.16
CA SER A 56 25.51 -0.47 8.68
C SER A 56 27.01 -0.68 8.62
N SER A 57 27.77 0.41 8.50
CA SER A 57 29.23 0.43 8.59
C SER A 57 29.68 1.84 8.98
N ARG A 58 31.01 2.07 9.03
CA ARG A 58 31.53 3.41 9.36
C ARG A 58 31.11 4.49 8.38
N THR A 59 30.93 4.12 7.12
CA THR A 59 30.67 5.08 6.03
C THR A 59 29.30 4.92 5.41
N MET A 60 28.53 3.89 5.78
CA MET A 60 27.23 3.61 5.18
C MET A 60 26.13 3.53 6.22
N SER A 61 24.96 4.00 5.83
CA SER A 61 23.73 3.93 6.61
C SER A 61 22.72 3.04 5.91
N GLN A 62 21.87 2.39 6.70
CA GLN A 62 20.76 1.60 6.22
C GLN A 62 19.47 2.39 6.44
N HIS A 63 18.75 2.63 5.38
CA HIS A 63 17.46 3.32 5.43
C HIS A 63 16.35 2.30 5.16
N ASP A 64 15.54 2.03 6.16
CA ASP A 64 14.35 1.19 6.01
C ASP A 64 13.14 2.11 5.87
N VAL A 65 12.58 2.13 4.67
CA VAL A 65 11.49 3.02 4.29
C VAL A 65 10.20 2.23 4.28
N GLN A 66 9.20 2.71 5.02
CA GLN A 66 7.90 2.07 5.10
C GLN A 66 6.87 2.85 4.31
N ILE A 67 6.13 2.14 3.47
CA ILE A 67 5.08 2.69 2.62
C ILE A 67 3.80 1.90 2.89
N ASP A 68 2.71 2.60 3.16
CA ASP A 68 1.40 1.98 3.32
C ASP A 68 0.63 2.02 2.01
N VAL A 69 0.08 0.87 1.63
CA VAL A 69 -0.87 0.78 0.52
C VAL A 69 -2.23 0.49 1.13
N GLY A 70 -3.11 1.47 1.08
CA GLY A 70 -4.46 1.36 1.62
C GLY A 70 -5.44 1.00 0.53
N VAL A 71 -6.30 0.02 0.81
CA VAL A 71 -7.37 -0.40 -0.09
C VAL A 71 -8.69 -0.12 0.62
N GLN A 72 -9.52 0.74 0.03
CA GLN A 72 -10.78 1.16 0.63
C GLN A 72 -11.91 1.11 -0.39
N LYS A 73 -13.07 0.64 0.08
CA LYS A 73 -14.30 0.65 -0.72
C LYS A 73 -15.52 0.57 0.19
N LYS A 74 -16.53 1.37 -0.13
CA LYS A 74 -17.84 1.28 0.52
C LYS A 74 -18.55 0.02 0.02
N LEU A 75 -19.14 -0.73 0.96
CA LEU A 75 -19.77 -2.02 0.67
C LEU A 75 -21.28 -1.87 0.48
N GLY A 76 -21.84 -2.76 -0.34
CA GLY A 76 -23.28 -2.88 -0.55
C GLY A 76 -23.93 -3.81 0.46
N THR A 77 -24.87 -4.66 0.00
CA THR A 77 -25.69 -5.51 0.86
C THR A 77 -25.08 -6.85 1.19
N ASP A 78 -24.27 -7.42 0.27
CA ASP A 78 -23.67 -8.76 0.47
C ASP A 78 -22.23 -8.62 0.98
N LEU A 79 -22.10 -8.42 2.30
CA LEU A 79 -20.80 -8.21 2.93
C LEU A 79 -19.83 -9.38 2.72
N ASN A 80 -20.31 -10.60 2.88
CA ASN A 80 -19.42 -11.78 2.81
C ASN A 80 -18.77 -11.91 1.44
N THR A 81 -19.54 -11.77 0.37
CA THR A 81 -19.02 -11.90 -0.99
C THR A 81 -18.11 -10.71 -1.33
N GLU A 82 -18.53 -9.49 -0.99
CA GLU A 82 -17.76 -8.29 -1.30
C GLU A 82 -16.43 -8.24 -0.53
N VAL A 83 -16.44 -8.57 0.77
CA VAL A 83 -15.22 -8.62 1.57
C VAL A 83 -14.28 -9.71 1.06
N ALA A 84 -14.80 -10.89 0.74
CA ALA A 84 -13.96 -11.97 0.19
C ALA A 84 -13.26 -11.54 -1.10
N GLY A 85 -13.98 -10.85 -2.00
CA GLY A 85 -13.40 -10.34 -3.24
C GLY A 85 -12.33 -9.29 -3.00
N LEU A 86 -12.53 -8.40 -2.03
CA LEU A 86 -11.57 -7.35 -1.70
C LEU A 86 -10.35 -7.89 -0.97
N VAL A 87 -10.50 -8.86 -0.08
CA VAL A 87 -9.37 -9.55 0.56
C VAL A 87 -8.54 -10.25 -0.52
N GLY A 88 -9.20 -10.90 -1.49
CA GLY A 88 -8.52 -11.49 -2.63
C GLY A 88 -7.72 -10.48 -3.43
N LEU A 89 -8.28 -9.29 -3.67
CA LEU A 89 -7.58 -8.20 -4.35
C LEU A 89 -6.35 -7.75 -3.56
N VAL A 90 -6.45 -7.61 -2.24
CA VAL A 90 -5.32 -7.23 -1.38
C VAL A 90 -4.21 -8.28 -1.49
N GLU A 91 -4.56 -9.56 -1.50
CA GLU A 91 -3.59 -10.64 -1.70
C GLU A 91 -2.93 -10.56 -3.08
N GLU A 92 -3.68 -10.24 -4.13
CA GLU A 92 -3.11 -10.04 -5.47
C GLU A 92 -2.11 -8.88 -5.50
N VAL A 93 -2.44 -7.78 -4.83
CA VAL A 93 -1.54 -6.63 -4.73
C VAL A 93 -0.26 -7.01 -3.98
N ALA A 94 -0.39 -7.75 -2.88
CA ALA A 94 0.76 -8.21 -2.09
C ALA A 94 1.66 -9.13 -2.93
N GLU A 95 1.08 -10.08 -3.66
CA GLU A 95 1.85 -10.98 -4.54
C GLU A 95 2.54 -10.21 -5.66
N PHE A 96 1.87 -9.21 -6.23
CA PHE A 96 2.42 -8.37 -7.29
C PHE A 96 3.63 -7.58 -6.80
N LEU A 97 3.57 -7.03 -5.59
CA LEU A 97 4.63 -6.19 -5.04
C LEU A 97 5.76 -6.99 -4.37
N LYS A 98 5.49 -8.24 -4.02
CA LYS A 98 6.47 -9.09 -3.36
C LYS A 98 7.73 -9.25 -4.23
N ARG A 99 8.88 -8.87 -3.66
CA ARG A 99 10.19 -8.94 -4.32
C ARG A 99 10.27 -8.16 -5.64
N ARG A 100 9.32 -7.25 -5.86
CA ARG A 100 9.32 -6.48 -7.11
C ARG A 100 10.30 -5.32 -7.03
N PRO A 101 11.24 -5.24 -7.98
CA PRO A 101 12.13 -4.07 -8.04
C PRO A 101 11.34 -2.84 -8.48
N LEU A 102 11.73 -1.68 -7.95
CA LEU A 102 11.13 -0.40 -8.35
C LEU A 102 11.97 0.19 -9.48
N ALA A 103 11.40 0.24 -10.68
CA ALA A 103 12.14 0.73 -11.87
C ALA A 103 12.62 2.16 -11.69
N ALA A 104 11.83 3.01 -11.04
CA ALA A 104 12.17 4.41 -10.81
C ALA A 104 13.20 4.60 -9.69
N VAL A 105 13.36 3.64 -8.79
CA VAL A 105 14.32 3.69 -7.67
C VAL A 105 15.02 2.33 -7.58
N PRO A 106 15.92 2.02 -8.52
CA PRO A 106 16.49 0.67 -8.61
C PRO A 106 17.37 0.28 -7.43
N GLN A 107 17.87 1.23 -6.65
CA GLN A 107 18.65 0.97 -5.45
C GLN A 107 17.81 0.54 -4.24
N ALA A 108 16.50 0.69 -4.30
CA ALA A 108 15.62 0.25 -3.21
C ALA A 108 15.37 -1.26 -3.30
N CYS A 109 15.66 -1.97 -2.22
CA CYS A 109 15.44 -3.42 -2.14
C CYS A 109 14.22 -3.72 -1.29
N TRP A 110 13.31 -4.52 -1.82
CA TRP A 110 12.16 -4.97 -1.05
C TRP A 110 12.61 -5.84 0.12
N VAL A 111 12.03 -5.61 1.31
CA VAL A 111 12.35 -6.36 2.52
C VAL A 111 11.18 -7.21 2.97
N LYS A 112 10.00 -6.61 3.13
CA LYS A 112 8.82 -7.33 3.61
C LYS A 112 7.53 -6.59 3.29
N ILE A 113 6.43 -7.34 3.38
CA ILE A 113 5.06 -6.81 3.34
C ILE A 113 4.32 -7.37 4.55
N ALA A 114 3.58 -6.51 5.24
CA ALA A 114 2.68 -6.91 6.32
C ALA A 114 1.29 -6.40 6.02
N ASN A 115 0.26 -7.20 6.28
CA ASN A 115 -1.13 -6.81 6.10
C ASN A 115 -1.82 -6.83 7.47
N GLU A 116 -1.79 -5.70 8.15
CA GLU A 116 -2.42 -5.52 9.45
C GLU A 116 -3.08 -4.15 9.53
N PRO A 117 -4.40 -4.10 9.79
CA PRO A 117 -5.32 -5.24 9.80
C PRO A 117 -5.62 -5.74 8.39
N VAL A 118 -6.03 -6.99 8.27
CA VAL A 118 -6.52 -7.53 7.00
C VAL A 118 -7.73 -6.72 6.55
N TYR A 119 -8.58 -6.35 7.49
CA TYR A 119 -9.59 -5.30 7.31
C TYR A 119 -9.89 -4.70 8.69
N ALA A 120 -10.42 -3.48 8.70
CA ALA A 120 -10.77 -2.78 9.94
C ALA A 120 -12.21 -3.16 10.35
N PRO A 121 -12.40 -3.97 11.42
CA PRO A 121 -13.74 -4.43 11.82
C PRO A 121 -14.68 -3.28 12.16
N ASP A 122 -14.17 -2.21 12.79
CA ASP A 122 -14.98 -1.05 13.16
C ASP A 122 -15.54 -0.34 11.93
N HIS A 123 -14.73 -0.20 10.87
CA HIS A 123 -15.19 0.40 9.62
C HIS A 123 -16.26 -0.44 8.97
N LEU A 124 -16.13 -1.78 9.01
CA LEU A 124 -17.16 -2.67 8.48
C LEU A 124 -18.46 -2.56 9.25
N ALA A 125 -18.39 -2.60 10.58
CA ALA A 125 -19.57 -2.61 11.44
C ALA A 125 -20.30 -1.28 11.41
N ASP A 126 -19.57 -0.17 11.53
CA ASP A 126 -20.15 1.15 11.72
C ASP A 126 -20.45 1.89 10.42
N LYS A 127 -19.64 1.68 9.38
CA LYS A 127 -19.69 2.46 8.14
C LYS A 127 -19.90 1.62 6.89
N ARG A 128 -19.95 0.30 7.01
CA ARG A 128 -19.95 -0.64 5.89
C ARG A 128 -18.83 -0.31 4.89
N LEU A 129 -17.66 -0.02 5.44
CA LEU A 129 -16.48 0.37 4.69
C LEU A 129 -15.39 -0.68 4.84
N PHE A 130 -14.89 -1.20 3.72
CA PHE A 130 -13.72 -2.07 3.72
C PHE A 130 -12.48 -1.19 3.74
N THR A 131 -11.60 -1.40 4.71
CA THR A 131 -10.31 -0.73 4.80
C THR A 131 -9.26 -1.77 5.12
N SER A 132 -8.28 -1.92 4.25
CA SER A 132 -7.15 -2.84 4.45
C SER A 132 -5.86 -2.08 4.17
N VAL A 133 -4.81 -2.39 4.92
CA VAL A 133 -3.52 -1.72 4.78
C VAL A 133 -2.42 -2.75 4.61
N LEU A 134 -1.64 -2.58 3.55
CA LEU A 134 -0.38 -3.29 3.33
C LEU A 134 0.76 -2.35 3.67
N THR A 135 1.64 -2.76 4.58
CA THR A 135 2.85 -1.99 4.88
C THR A 135 4.04 -2.66 4.22
N LEU A 136 4.64 -1.93 3.27
CA LEU A 136 5.83 -2.39 2.55
C LEU A 136 7.07 -1.76 3.18
N THR A 137 8.13 -2.54 3.27
CA THR A 137 9.43 -2.03 3.72
C THR A 137 10.44 -2.21 2.60
N TYR A 138 11.10 -1.11 2.23
CA TYR A 138 12.20 -1.08 1.28
C TYR A 138 13.47 -0.62 1.97
N ARG A 139 14.59 -1.19 1.58
CA ARG A 139 15.89 -0.90 2.19
C ARG A 139 16.83 -0.28 1.17
N LEU A 140 17.50 0.82 1.58
CA LEU A 140 18.57 1.43 0.83
C LEU A 140 19.82 1.52 1.71
N LEU A 141 20.97 1.34 1.09
CA LEU A 141 22.26 1.55 1.71
C LEU A 141 22.92 2.76 1.05
N THR A 142 23.27 3.75 1.86
CA THR A 142 23.89 4.99 1.34
C THR A 142 25.09 5.43 2.14
#